data_c813bdcb42c3bfd410f0b500ed2d79ab
#
_entry.id   c813bdcb42c3bfd410f0b500ed2d79ab
#
_cell.length_a   1.000
_cell.length_b   1.000
_cell.length_c   1.000
_cell.angle_alpha   90.00
_cell.angle_beta   90.00
_cell.angle_gamma   90.00
#
_symmetry.space_group_name_H-M   'P 1'
#
loop_
_entity.id
_entity.type
_entity.pdbx_description
1 polymer ?
#
loop_
_entity_poly.entity_id
_entity_poly.type
_entity_poly.pdbx_seq_one_letter_code
_entity_poly.pdbx_strand_id
1 'polypeptide(L)'
;MLLIRDKQAMSEKEPTSAEEPFLLTILPFAGLGLLLVLAVLWRVIPGRAEEPGAPTNVSPEEVAAAVISRWDQAPTHDIPIDPSRDYILGPDDARVTLVEFSDFECPYCRNAANGVHDVMQKFGDDVRLVFKNFPLDITCNLQMREPLHRLACKAATLTWCAGRQDERLFWETHDSLFREPQLTADTLNRIPNDLGVNREELDACMDGSASAAAVQEDITLGRRVGVTGTPVFFANGRKVSDYRRAPLEAVVEHILSEN
;
A
#
# COMPACT_ATOMS: atom_id res chain seq x y z
N MET A 1 -18.11 56.51 -19.51
CA MET A 1 -18.07 56.57 -21.00
C MET A 1 -18.12 55.14 -21.44
N LEU A 2 -19.32 54.64 -21.65
CA LEU A 2 -19.96 54.33 -22.94
C LEU A 2 -19.17 53.28 -23.71
N LEU A 3 -19.69 52.17 -24.20
CA LEU A 3 -20.99 51.58 -24.57
C LEU A 3 -20.68 50.14 -25.04
N ILE A 4 -21.43 49.13 -24.66
CA ILE A 4 -22.65 48.59 -25.33
C ILE A 4 -22.36 47.54 -26.43
N ARG A 5 -22.97 46.35 -26.20
CA ARG A 5 -23.64 45.39 -27.15
C ARG A 5 -22.75 44.57 -28.09
N ASP A 6 -23.02 43.34 -28.35
CA ASP A 6 -24.30 42.77 -28.78
C ASP A 6 -24.42 41.24 -28.59
N LYS A 7 -25.64 40.85 -28.37
CA LYS A 7 -26.18 39.50 -28.49
C LYS A 7 -26.23 39.09 -29.96
N GLN A 8 -26.03 37.81 -30.25
CA GLN A 8 -26.89 37.13 -31.23
C GLN A 8 -26.99 35.62 -30.92
N ALA A 9 -28.22 35.24 -30.62
CA ALA A 9 -28.76 33.91 -30.71
C ALA A 9 -29.13 33.61 -32.17
N MET A 10 -29.20 32.40 -32.52
CA MET A 10 -30.00 31.73 -33.57
C MET A 10 -29.25 30.46 -33.99
N SER A 11 -29.77 29.29 -34.22
CA SER A 11 -31.10 28.87 -34.54
C SER A 11 -31.11 27.35 -34.54
N GLU A 12 -32.14 26.78 -33.97
CA GLU A 12 -32.57 25.40 -34.19
C GLU A 12 -32.76 25.11 -35.67
N LYS A 13 -32.39 23.89 -36.08
CA LYS A 13 -32.97 23.27 -37.27
C LYS A 13 -32.97 21.75 -37.11
N GLU A 14 -34.13 21.23 -36.74
CA GLU A 14 -34.52 19.87 -37.11
C GLU A 14 -34.75 19.78 -38.61
N PRO A 15 -34.57 18.62 -39.19
CA PRO A 15 -35.46 18.17 -40.26
C PRO A 15 -36.17 16.86 -39.90
N THR A 16 -37.46 16.94 -39.88
CA THR A 16 -38.42 15.89 -40.14
C THR A 16 -38.28 15.35 -41.54
N SER A 17 -38.21 14.03 -41.71
CA SER A 17 -38.97 13.36 -42.79
C SER A 17 -39.10 11.88 -42.46
N ALA A 18 -40.36 11.51 -42.38
CA ALA A 18 -40.85 10.15 -42.37
C ALA A 18 -40.56 9.46 -43.72
N GLU A 19 -40.12 8.23 -43.68
CA GLU A 19 -40.39 7.28 -44.74
C GLU A 19 -40.81 5.94 -44.16
N GLU A 20 -41.92 5.50 -44.63
CA GLU A 20 -42.78 4.37 -44.33
C GLU A 20 -42.17 3.00 -44.71
N PRO A 21 -42.78 1.89 -44.22
CA PRO A 21 -42.11 0.61 -44.07
C PRO A 21 -42.26 -0.29 -45.31
N PHE A 22 -41.16 -0.95 -45.64
CA PHE A 22 -41.22 -2.08 -46.57
C PHE A 22 -41.52 -3.36 -45.77
N LEU A 23 -42.77 -3.74 -45.76
CA LEU A 23 -43.25 -5.04 -45.33
C LEU A 23 -42.65 -6.13 -46.21
N LEU A 24 -41.63 -6.82 -45.74
CA LEU A 24 -41.25 -8.11 -46.27
C LEU A 24 -41.73 -9.21 -45.31
N THR A 25 -42.89 -9.74 -45.66
CA THR A 25 -43.41 -11.01 -45.17
C THR A 25 -42.51 -12.14 -45.63
N ILE A 26 -41.57 -12.57 -44.81
CA ILE A 26 -40.84 -13.81 -45.02
C ILE A 26 -41.17 -14.79 -43.90
N LEU A 27 -42.04 -15.71 -44.23
CA LEU A 27 -42.27 -17.09 -43.83
C LEU A 27 -41.73 -17.62 -42.50
N PRO A 28 -42.56 -18.30 -41.70
CA PRO A 28 -42.27 -18.82 -40.36
C PRO A 28 -41.56 -20.19 -40.35
N PHE A 29 -40.81 -20.58 -41.38
CA PHE A 29 -40.15 -21.90 -41.43
C PHE A 29 -38.65 -21.88 -41.20
N ALA A 30 -38.01 -20.71 -41.09
CA ALA A 30 -36.55 -20.63 -40.81
C ALA A 30 -36.19 -20.78 -39.36
N GLY A 31 -37.14 -20.61 -38.43
CA GLY A 31 -36.87 -20.65 -36.99
C GLY A 31 -36.64 -22.04 -36.38
N LEU A 32 -37.30 -23.06 -36.97
CA LEU A 32 -37.22 -24.41 -36.43
C LEU A 32 -35.89 -25.11 -36.75
N GLY A 33 -35.34 -24.82 -37.94
CA GLY A 33 -34.04 -25.37 -38.37
C GLY A 33 -32.87 -24.79 -37.57
N LEU A 34 -32.91 -23.50 -37.24
CA LEU A 34 -31.83 -22.83 -36.48
C LEU A 34 -31.77 -23.30 -35.02
N LEU A 35 -32.92 -23.56 -34.40
CA LEU A 35 -32.98 -24.06 -33.03
C LEU A 35 -32.47 -25.51 -32.92
N LEU A 36 -32.72 -26.34 -33.93
CA LEU A 36 -32.16 -27.71 -33.95
C LEU A 36 -30.67 -27.74 -34.19
N VAL A 37 -30.14 -26.86 -35.06
CA VAL A 37 -28.69 -26.74 -35.29
C VAL A 37 -27.98 -26.23 -34.03
N LEU A 38 -28.55 -25.25 -33.32
CA LEU A 38 -27.99 -24.75 -32.05
C LEU A 38 -28.06 -25.82 -30.95
N ALA A 39 -29.12 -26.62 -30.89
CA ALA A 39 -29.25 -27.71 -29.94
C ALA A 39 -28.26 -28.86 -30.20
N VAL A 40 -27.95 -29.14 -31.46
CA VAL A 40 -26.93 -30.13 -31.85
C VAL A 40 -25.52 -29.62 -31.60
N LEU A 41 -25.26 -28.34 -31.90
CA LEU A 41 -23.96 -27.72 -31.60
C LEU A 41 -23.72 -27.63 -30.08
N TRP A 42 -24.77 -27.48 -29.28
CA TRP A 42 -24.65 -27.47 -27.81
C TRP A 42 -24.28 -28.84 -27.21
N ARG A 43 -24.62 -29.94 -27.93
CA ARG A 43 -24.25 -31.31 -27.53
C ARG A 43 -22.89 -31.79 -28.07
N VAL A 44 -22.32 -31.10 -29.06
CA VAL A 44 -21.04 -31.47 -29.68
C VAL A 44 -19.87 -30.62 -29.15
N ILE A 45 -20.12 -29.60 -28.32
CA ILE A 45 -19.04 -28.91 -27.60
C ILE A 45 -18.56 -29.89 -26.51
N PRO A 46 -17.39 -30.57 -26.70
CA PRO A 46 -16.86 -31.42 -25.67
C PRO A 46 -16.59 -30.55 -24.44
N GLY A 47 -17.16 -30.99 -23.32
CA GLY A 47 -17.01 -30.49 -21.98
C GLY A 47 -16.35 -29.13 -21.86
N ARG A 48 -17.15 -28.12 -21.51
CA ARG A 48 -16.62 -26.95 -20.82
C ARG A 48 -15.71 -27.50 -19.74
N ALA A 49 -14.40 -27.41 -19.93
CA ALA A 49 -13.47 -27.71 -18.86
C ALA A 49 -14.00 -26.88 -17.69
N GLU A 50 -14.43 -27.53 -16.62
CA GLU A 50 -14.65 -26.88 -15.35
C GLU A 50 -13.31 -26.20 -15.09
N GLU A 51 -13.30 -24.87 -15.18
CA GLU A 51 -12.17 -24.13 -14.65
C GLU A 51 -12.01 -24.64 -13.22
N PRO A 52 -10.81 -25.08 -12.81
CA PRO A 52 -10.59 -25.50 -11.44
C PRO A 52 -11.06 -24.30 -10.61
N GLY A 53 -12.19 -24.48 -9.91
CA GLY A 53 -12.81 -23.44 -9.11
C GLY A 53 -11.74 -22.86 -8.23
N ALA A 54 -11.51 -21.56 -8.33
CA ALA A 54 -10.63 -20.89 -7.40
C ALA A 54 -11.03 -21.36 -6.00
N PRO A 55 -10.07 -21.80 -5.15
CA PRO A 55 -10.39 -22.36 -3.84
C PRO A 55 -11.12 -21.30 -3.05
N THR A 56 -12.44 -21.45 -2.94
CA THR A 56 -13.35 -20.43 -2.40
C THR A 56 -13.42 -20.45 -0.88
N ASN A 57 -12.60 -21.26 -0.21
CA ASN A 57 -12.60 -21.37 1.25
C ASN A 57 -11.25 -21.85 1.79
N VAL A 58 -10.20 -21.04 1.64
CA VAL A 58 -8.97 -21.26 2.40
C VAL A 58 -9.24 -20.83 3.85
N SER A 59 -9.12 -21.74 4.80
CA SER A 59 -9.32 -21.42 6.21
C SER A 59 -8.22 -20.47 6.73
N PRO A 60 -8.49 -19.66 7.77
CA PRO A 60 -7.46 -18.84 8.41
C PRO A 60 -6.23 -19.65 8.86
N GLU A 61 -6.42 -20.90 9.29
CA GLU A 61 -5.36 -21.83 9.70
C GLU A 61 -4.49 -22.25 8.51
N GLU A 62 -5.08 -22.53 7.36
CA GLU A 62 -4.34 -22.86 6.14
C GLU A 62 -3.53 -21.65 5.64
N VAL A 63 -4.08 -20.43 5.75
CA VAL A 63 -3.35 -19.21 5.44
C VAL A 63 -2.16 -19.04 6.38
N ALA A 64 -2.36 -19.18 7.69
CA ALA A 64 -1.31 -19.10 8.69
C ALA A 64 -0.20 -20.12 8.43
N ALA A 65 -0.54 -21.39 8.23
CA ALA A 65 0.40 -22.45 7.92
C ALA A 65 1.21 -22.17 6.65
N ALA A 66 0.56 -21.65 5.61
CA ALA A 66 1.24 -21.29 4.36
C ALA A 66 2.20 -20.11 4.52
N VAL A 67 1.85 -19.12 5.35
CA VAL A 67 2.71 -17.96 5.64
C VAL A 67 3.92 -18.40 6.47
N ILE A 68 3.72 -19.19 7.51
CA ILE A 68 4.78 -19.74 8.34
C ILE A 68 5.76 -20.56 7.48
N SER A 69 5.24 -21.52 6.68
CA SER A 69 6.07 -22.34 5.80
C SER A 69 6.92 -21.51 4.82
N ARG A 70 6.38 -20.43 4.28
CA ARG A 70 7.15 -19.51 3.41
C ARG A 70 8.18 -18.72 4.19
N TRP A 71 7.87 -18.30 5.41
CA TRP A 71 8.80 -17.59 6.27
C TRP A 71 9.97 -18.49 6.69
N ASP A 72 9.73 -19.75 7.07
CA ASP A 72 10.77 -20.74 7.40
C ASP A 72 11.74 -20.98 6.24
N GLN A 73 11.23 -21.00 5.01
CA GLN A 73 12.01 -21.22 3.80
C GLN A 73 12.65 -19.93 3.25
N ALA A 74 12.27 -18.76 3.75
CA ALA A 74 12.81 -17.51 3.29
C ALA A 74 14.29 -17.34 3.71
N PRO A 75 15.12 -16.75 2.86
CA PRO A 75 16.50 -16.45 3.24
C PRO A 75 16.52 -15.45 4.39
N THR A 76 17.47 -15.63 5.30
CA THR A 76 17.74 -14.67 6.37
C THR A 76 18.61 -13.55 5.81
N HIS A 77 18.17 -12.32 5.98
CA HIS A 77 18.89 -11.11 5.62
C HIS A 77 19.52 -10.48 6.86
N ASP A 78 20.73 -9.98 6.72
CA ASP A 78 21.32 -9.08 7.71
C ASP A 78 20.73 -7.68 7.49
N ILE A 79 19.90 -7.24 8.43
CA ILE A 79 19.26 -5.93 8.45
C ILE A 79 19.82 -5.17 9.65
N PRO A 80 20.85 -4.34 9.45
CA PRO A 80 21.44 -3.59 10.55
C PRO A 80 20.46 -2.60 11.13
N ILE A 81 20.44 -2.55 12.47
CA ILE A 81 19.62 -1.63 13.26
C ILE A 81 20.59 -0.74 14.02
N ASP A 82 20.48 0.55 13.81
CA ASP A 82 21.28 1.57 14.50
C ASP A 82 20.37 2.42 15.39
N PRO A 83 20.36 2.19 16.73
CA PRO A 83 19.50 2.95 17.65
C PRO A 83 19.77 4.45 17.66
N SER A 84 20.93 4.92 17.15
CA SER A 84 21.20 6.35 17.06
C SER A 84 20.46 7.03 15.89
N ARG A 85 19.91 6.25 14.97
CA ARG A 85 19.31 6.70 13.72
C ARG A 85 17.92 6.13 13.46
N ASP A 86 17.72 4.87 13.82
CA ASP A 86 16.48 4.14 13.58
C ASP A 86 15.49 4.40 14.72
N TYR A 87 14.20 4.39 14.39
CA TYR A 87 13.14 4.51 15.39
C TYR A 87 12.59 3.13 15.70
N ILE A 88 12.64 2.79 17.01
CA ILE A 88 12.35 1.46 17.52
C ILE A 88 11.22 1.56 18.53
N LEU A 89 10.16 0.80 18.34
CA LEU A 89 9.08 0.66 19.31
C LEU A 89 9.18 -0.71 19.99
N GLY A 90 9.25 -0.75 21.28
CA GLY A 90 9.43 -1.96 22.09
C GLY A 90 10.83 -2.11 22.68
N PRO A 91 11.07 -3.15 23.50
CA PRO A 91 12.31 -3.31 24.23
C PRO A 91 13.47 -3.83 23.37
N ASP A 92 14.69 -3.51 23.78
CA ASP A 92 15.91 -3.91 23.04
C ASP A 92 16.13 -5.43 23.05
N ASP A 93 15.68 -6.11 24.08
CA ASP A 93 15.82 -7.55 24.29
C ASP A 93 14.61 -8.37 23.80
N ALA A 94 13.71 -7.75 23.03
CA ALA A 94 12.58 -8.44 22.41
C ALA A 94 13.03 -9.66 21.61
N ARG A 95 12.34 -10.78 21.78
CA ARG A 95 12.61 -12.06 21.10
C ARG A 95 12.34 -11.99 19.59
N VAL A 96 11.41 -11.14 19.20
CA VAL A 96 11.05 -10.93 17.79
C VAL A 96 11.29 -9.48 17.41
N THR A 97 12.11 -9.29 16.37
CA THR A 97 12.30 -7.98 15.75
C THR A 97 11.54 -7.96 14.43
N LEU A 98 10.50 -7.14 14.36
CA LEU A 98 9.82 -6.80 13.11
C LEU A 98 10.50 -5.58 12.50
N VAL A 99 10.97 -5.69 11.26
CA VAL A 99 11.43 -4.54 10.48
C VAL A 99 10.43 -4.25 9.39
N GLU A 100 9.85 -3.06 9.39
CA GLU A 100 8.90 -2.59 8.39
C GLU A 100 9.58 -1.61 7.44
N PHE A 101 9.54 -1.92 6.13
CA PHE A 101 9.82 -0.95 5.08
C PHE A 101 8.51 -0.36 4.59
N SER A 102 8.34 0.95 4.75
CA SER A 102 7.05 1.61 4.62
C SER A 102 7.12 2.96 3.90
N ASP A 103 5.96 3.41 3.42
CA ASP A 103 5.75 4.67 2.72
C ASP A 103 4.47 5.34 3.26
N PHE A 104 4.58 6.58 3.71
CA PHE A 104 3.47 7.29 4.36
C PHE A 104 2.29 7.63 3.42
N GLU A 105 2.49 7.66 2.10
CA GLU A 105 1.39 7.83 1.14
C GLU A 105 0.77 6.51 0.70
N CYS A 106 1.40 5.37 1.00
CA CYS A 106 0.92 4.07 0.56
C CYS A 106 -0.34 3.64 1.35
N PRO A 107 -1.47 3.38 0.67
CA PRO A 107 -2.69 2.94 1.35
C PRO A 107 -2.55 1.56 2.00
N TYR A 108 -1.69 0.71 1.46
CA TYR A 108 -1.40 -0.61 2.04
C TYR A 108 -0.55 -0.49 3.32
N CYS A 109 0.37 0.49 3.39
CA CYS A 109 1.13 0.79 4.60
C CYS A 109 0.23 1.33 5.71
N ARG A 110 -0.73 2.19 5.38
CA ARG A 110 -1.76 2.63 6.33
C ARG A 110 -2.53 1.47 6.94
N ASN A 111 -2.92 0.49 6.12
CA ASN A 111 -3.61 -0.69 6.60
C ASN A 111 -2.70 -1.57 7.47
N ALA A 112 -1.42 -1.67 7.10
CA ALA A 112 -0.43 -2.42 7.85
C ALA A 112 -0.11 -1.78 9.22
N ALA A 113 -0.04 -0.45 9.30
CA ALA A 113 0.21 0.27 10.55
C ALA A 113 -0.81 -0.08 11.64
N ASN A 114 -2.11 -0.17 11.29
CA ASN A 114 -3.13 -0.64 12.23
C ASN A 114 -2.89 -2.11 12.65
N GLY A 115 -2.56 -2.97 11.69
CA GLY A 115 -2.32 -4.39 11.95
C GLY A 115 -1.08 -4.63 12.83
N VAL A 116 0.01 -3.90 12.60
CA VAL A 116 1.23 -4.02 13.38
C VAL A 116 1.06 -3.46 14.80
N HIS A 117 0.26 -2.39 14.94
CA HIS A 117 -0.10 -1.88 16.27
C HIS A 117 -0.80 -2.96 17.11
N ASP A 118 -1.76 -3.68 16.52
CA ASP A 118 -2.45 -4.79 17.19
C ASP A 118 -1.48 -5.94 17.55
N VAL A 119 -0.51 -6.24 16.67
CA VAL A 119 0.56 -7.22 16.95
C VAL A 119 1.41 -6.78 18.14
N MET A 120 1.88 -5.53 18.14
CA MET A 120 2.67 -4.98 19.26
C MET A 120 1.89 -5.02 20.56
N GLN A 121 0.60 -4.68 20.54
CA GLN A 121 -0.26 -4.71 21.72
C GLN A 121 -0.49 -6.15 22.24
N LYS A 122 -0.63 -7.12 21.32
CA LYS A 122 -0.90 -8.53 21.67
C LYS A 122 0.32 -9.20 22.33
N PHE A 123 1.51 -8.97 21.79
CA PHE A 123 2.72 -9.66 22.21
C PHE A 123 3.59 -8.85 23.18
N GLY A 124 3.30 -7.56 23.38
CA GLY A 124 3.97 -6.72 24.36
C GLY A 124 5.49 -6.73 24.23
N ASP A 125 6.19 -7.01 25.33
CA ASP A 125 7.65 -6.94 25.40
C ASP A 125 8.37 -8.05 24.62
N ASP A 126 7.68 -9.05 24.09
CA ASP A 126 8.28 -10.08 23.24
C ASP A 126 8.58 -9.58 21.82
N VAL A 127 8.03 -8.45 21.39
CA VAL A 127 8.16 -7.91 20.03
C VAL A 127 8.64 -6.47 20.05
N ARG A 128 9.58 -6.14 19.18
CA ARG A 128 9.90 -4.76 18.83
C ARG A 128 9.71 -4.49 17.35
N LEU A 129 9.33 -3.28 17.01
CA LEU A 129 9.17 -2.79 15.65
C LEU A 129 10.28 -1.79 15.32
N VAL A 130 10.94 -1.99 14.19
CA VAL A 130 11.89 -1.04 13.60
C VAL A 130 11.30 -0.50 12.31
N PHE A 131 11.15 0.80 12.23
CA PHE A 131 10.61 1.45 11.03
C PHE A 131 11.74 1.87 10.08
N LYS A 132 11.58 1.55 8.80
CA LYS A 132 12.49 1.92 7.72
C LYS A 132 11.73 2.63 6.62
N ASN A 133 12.21 3.79 6.21
CA ASN A 133 11.59 4.55 5.14
C ASN A 133 11.88 3.92 3.77
N PHE A 134 10.84 3.65 2.99
CA PHE A 134 10.98 3.22 1.60
C PHE A 134 9.99 3.97 0.71
N PRO A 135 10.16 5.29 0.53
CA PRO A 135 9.27 6.11 -0.29
C PRO A 135 9.20 5.61 -1.74
N LEU A 136 7.99 5.50 -2.26
CA LEU A 136 7.74 5.19 -3.68
C LEU A 136 7.65 6.49 -4.51
N ASP A 137 8.59 7.40 -4.24
CA ASP A 137 8.69 8.72 -4.83
C ASP A 137 10.05 8.87 -5.53
N ILE A 138 9.99 9.21 -6.82
CA ILE A 138 11.18 9.34 -7.68
C ILE A 138 12.14 10.44 -7.20
N THR A 139 11.67 11.40 -6.39
CA THR A 139 12.51 12.52 -5.94
C THR A 139 13.62 12.10 -4.99
N CYS A 140 13.44 11.00 -4.24
CA CYS A 140 14.49 10.42 -3.41
C CYS A 140 14.77 8.93 -3.72
N ASN A 141 13.83 8.19 -4.30
CA ASN A 141 14.01 6.80 -4.69
C ASN A 141 14.14 6.67 -6.21
N LEU A 142 15.35 6.85 -6.70
CA LEU A 142 15.67 6.87 -8.15
C LEU A 142 15.39 5.55 -8.89
N GLN A 143 14.95 4.50 -8.21
CA GLN A 143 14.51 3.26 -8.86
C GLN A 143 13.04 3.31 -9.27
N MET A 144 12.29 4.23 -8.73
CA MET A 144 10.94 4.48 -9.20
C MET A 144 10.99 5.03 -10.62
N ARG A 145 10.21 4.45 -11.52
CA ARG A 145 10.15 4.87 -12.92
C ARG A 145 9.14 5.99 -13.15
N GLU A 146 8.16 6.06 -12.27
CA GLU A 146 7.07 7.04 -12.31
C GLU A 146 6.84 7.61 -10.91
N PRO A 147 6.38 8.85 -10.78
CA PRO A 147 6.04 9.44 -9.48
C PRO A 147 4.73 8.83 -8.98
N LEU A 148 4.82 7.76 -8.19
CA LEU A 148 3.66 7.10 -7.61
C LEU A 148 3.12 7.91 -6.41
N HIS A 149 4.03 8.31 -5.51
CA HIS A 149 3.72 9.02 -4.27
C HIS A 149 4.58 10.30 -4.18
N ARG A 150 3.96 11.47 -4.39
CA ARG A 150 4.69 12.74 -4.58
C ARG A 150 5.14 13.43 -3.30
N LEU A 151 4.59 13.03 -2.17
CA LEU A 151 4.91 13.59 -0.85
C LEU A 151 5.64 12.59 0.04
N ALA A 152 5.86 11.37 -0.43
CA ALA A 152 6.43 10.29 0.38
C ALA A 152 7.85 10.61 0.86
N CYS A 153 8.72 11.16 -0.01
CA CYS A 153 10.07 11.59 0.40
C CYS A 153 10.01 12.68 1.46
N LYS A 154 9.12 13.67 1.27
CA LYS A 154 8.95 14.76 2.23
C LYS A 154 8.39 14.27 3.55
N ALA A 155 7.41 13.36 3.53
CA ALA A 155 6.83 12.76 4.74
C ALA A 155 7.87 11.94 5.52
N ALA A 156 8.69 11.14 4.81
CA ALA A 156 9.78 10.38 5.41
C ALA A 156 10.81 11.29 6.11
N THR A 157 11.27 12.33 5.42
CA THR A 157 12.24 13.29 5.98
C THR A 157 11.65 14.06 7.17
N LEU A 158 10.40 14.51 7.05
CA LEU A 158 9.69 15.23 8.11
C LEU A 158 9.56 14.37 9.38
N THR A 159 9.10 13.12 9.23
CA THR A 159 8.90 12.22 10.38
C THR A 159 10.24 11.88 11.05
N TRP A 160 11.27 11.63 10.24
CA TRP A 160 12.63 11.41 10.76
C TRP A 160 13.12 12.63 11.56
N CYS A 161 12.94 13.83 11.03
CA CYS A 161 13.35 15.07 11.69
C CYS A 161 12.54 15.38 12.95
N ALA A 162 11.25 15.07 12.99
CA ALA A 162 10.44 15.18 14.20
C ALA A 162 11.01 14.30 15.31
N GLY A 163 11.38 13.07 14.98
CA GLY A 163 11.98 12.12 15.88
C GLY A 163 13.38 12.53 16.38
N ARG A 164 14.11 13.39 15.67
CA ARG A 164 15.39 13.92 16.13
C ARG A 164 15.26 14.90 17.30
N GLN A 165 14.08 15.47 17.48
CA GLN A 165 13.78 16.31 18.65
C GLN A 165 13.38 15.46 19.86
N ASP A 166 12.55 14.45 19.63
CA ASP A 166 12.09 13.48 20.63
C ASP A 166 11.60 12.23 19.89
N GLU A 167 12.07 11.04 20.26
CA GLU A 167 11.66 9.77 19.66
C GLU A 167 10.13 9.56 19.68
N ARG A 168 9.46 10.03 20.73
CA ARG A 168 8.01 10.03 20.84
C ARG A 168 7.36 10.80 19.70
N LEU A 169 7.95 11.92 19.26
CA LEU A 169 7.44 12.73 18.14
C LEU A 169 7.55 12.00 16.80
N PHE A 170 8.52 11.08 16.64
CA PHE A 170 8.53 10.20 15.48
C PHE A 170 7.24 9.38 15.40
N TRP A 171 6.92 8.63 16.46
CA TRP A 171 5.78 7.72 16.45
C TRP A 171 4.43 8.46 16.42
N GLU A 172 4.32 9.60 17.11
CA GLU A 172 3.12 10.44 17.04
C GLU A 172 2.90 11.03 15.63
N THR A 173 3.99 11.44 14.98
CA THR A 173 3.94 11.94 13.58
C THR A 173 3.60 10.79 12.62
N HIS A 174 4.25 9.65 12.78
CA HIS A 174 3.99 8.41 12.04
C HIS A 174 2.51 8.05 12.08
N ASP A 175 1.94 7.92 13.28
CA ASP A 175 0.54 7.56 13.46
C ASP A 175 -0.41 8.61 12.91
N SER A 176 -0.05 9.90 13.05
CA SER A 176 -0.87 10.99 12.54
C SER A 176 -0.90 11.03 11.01
N LEU A 177 0.24 10.78 10.36
CA LEU A 177 0.31 10.67 8.90
C LEU A 177 -0.50 9.50 8.38
N PHE A 178 -0.42 8.33 9.00
CA PHE A 178 -1.20 7.16 8.59
C PHE A 178 -2.70 7.27 8.89
N ARG A 179 -3.12 8.14 9.81
CA ARG A 179 -4.55 8.45 10.04
C ARG A 179 -5.15 9.34 8.96
N GLU A 180 -4.34 10.09 8.23
CA GLU A 180 -4.84 10.94 7.13
C GLU A 180 -5.28 10.06 5.94
N PRO A 181 -6.48 10.24 5.40
CA PRO A 181 -6.96 9.47 4.25
C PRO A 181 -6.13 9.75 2.99
N GLN A 182 -5.56 10.94 2.90
CA GLN A 182 -4.67 11.38 1.83
C GLN A 182 -3.71 12.44 2.38
N LEU A 183 -2.41 12.29 2.11
CA LEU A 183 -1.44 13.32 2.45
C LEU A 183 -1.55 14.50 1.49
N THR A 184 -1.43 15.69 2.05
CA THR A 184 -1.39 16.97 1.34
C THR A 184 -0.25 17.83 1.90
N ALA A 185 0.14 18.89 1.20
CA ALA A 185 1.10 19.83 1.75
C ALA A 185 0.62 20.45 3.07
N ASP A 186 -0.71 20.67 3.20
CA ASP A 186 -1.31 21.20 4.41
C ASP A 186 -1.23 20.22 5.58
N THR A 187 -1.47 18.92 5.35
CA THR A 187 -1.33 17.89 6.41
C THR A 187 0.11 17.78 6.90
N LEU A 188 1.10 17.83 5.98
CA LEU A 188 2.52 17.82 6.34
C LEU A 188 2.96 19.06 7.12
N ASN A 189 2.28 20.19 6.95
CA ASN A 189 2.56 21.40 7.71
C ASN A 189 1.80 21.42 9.05
N ARG A 190 0.57 20.93 9.08
CA ARG A 190 -0.31 20.96 10.26
C ARG A 190 0.12 19.95 11.33
N ILE A 191 0.37 18.71 10.95
CA ILE A 191 0.65 17.62 11.90
C ILE A 191 1.80 17.95 12.85
N PRO A 192 2.99 18.39 12.41
CA PRO A 192 4.05 18.76 13.32
C PRO A 192 3.68 19.88 14.31
N ASN A 193 2.90 20.88 13.84
CA ASN A 193 2.44 21.96 14.69
C ASN A 193 1.46 21.46 15.76
N ASP A 194 0.52 20.59 15.40
CA ASP A 194 -0.46 19.99 16.32
C ASP A 194 0.22 19.14 17.41
N LEU A 195 1.35 18.53 17.08
CA LEU A 195 2.15 17.70 18.00
C LEU A 195 3.18 18.51 18.79
N GLY A 196 3.29 19.81 18.57
CA GLY A 196 4.24 20.67 19.28
C GLY A 196 5.70 20.49 18.86
N VAL A 197 5.95 19.98 17.65
CA VAL A 197 7.29 19.91 17.05
C VAL A 197 7.85 21.34 16.89
N ASN A 198 9.07 21.57 17.33
CA ASN A 198 9.75 22.85 17.13
C ASN A 198 9.97 23.08 15.63
N ARG A 199 9.31 24.09 15.08
CA ARG A 199 9.29 24.35 13.64
C ARG A 199 10.64 24.77 13.09
N GLU A 200 11.38 25.59 13.81
CA GLU A 200 12.70 26.06 13.37
C GLU A 200 13.71 24.91 13.28
N GLU A 201 13.72 24.03 14.30
CA GLU A 201 14.57 22.84 14.31
C GLU A 201 14.13 21.83 13.22
N LEU A 202 12.82 21.67 13.02
CA LEU A 202 12.29 20.81 11.97
C LEU A 202 12.73 21.26 10.59
N ASP A 203 12.55 22.55 10.28
CA ASP A 203 12.92 23.11 8.98
C ASP A 203 14.43 23.03 8.76
N ALA A 204 15.24 23.37 9.76
CA ALA A 204 16.70 23.25 9.71
C ALA A 204 17.15 21.78 9.49
N CYS A 205 16.50 20.81 10.13
CA CYS A 205 16.77 19.39 9.93
C CYS A 205 16.39 18.94 8.52
N MET A 206 15.22 19.33 8.03
CA MET A 206 14.71 18.94 6.70
C MET A 206 15.57 19.53 5.56
N ASP A 207 16.09 20.73 5.75
CA ASP A 207 17.01 21.38 4.79
C ASP A 207 18.44 20.81 4.88
N GLY A 208 18.75 20.09 5.95
CA GLY A 208 20.03 19.45 6.17
C GLY A 208 20.23 18.17 5.36
N SER A 209 21.50 17.82 5.13
CA SER A 209 21.86 16.60 4.41
C SER A 209 21.62 15.30 5.20
N ALA A 210 21.55 15.37 6.54
CA ALA A 210 21.47 14.20 7.40
C ALA A 210 20.12 13.44 7.25
N SER A 211 19.02 14.17 7.15
CA SER A 211 17.69 13.59 6.97
C SER A 211 17.55 12.90 5.61
N ALA A 212 18.04 13.54 4.55
CA ALA A 212 18.06 12.94 3.22
C ALA A 212 18.96 11.69 3.16
N ALA A 213 20.11 11.73 3.84
CA ALA A 213 21.02 10.59 3.93
C ALA A 213 20.37 9.42 4.68
N ALA A 214 19.69 9.66 5.79
CA ALA A 214 19.00 8.62 6.56
C ALA A 214 17.92 7.91 5.72
N VAL A 215 17.08 8.66 5.01
CA VAL A 215 16.07 8.08 4.11
C VAL A 215 16.75 7.31 2.97
N GLN A 216 17.85 7.83 2.41
CA GLN A 216 18.57 7.16 1.32
C GLN A 216 19.26 5.86 1.77
N GLU A 217 19.74 5.80 3.01
CA GLU A 217 20.29 4.58 3.59
C GLU A 217 19.20 3.50 3.77
N ASP A 218 18.03 3.87 4.25
CA ASP A 218 16.89 2.96 4.36
C ASP A 218 16.45 2.42 2.99
N ILE A 219 16.35 3.28 1.97
CA ILE A 219 16.05 2.89 0.60
C ILE A 219 17.11 1.90 0.08
N THR A 220 18.39 2.21 0.31
CA THR A 220 19.51 1.37 -0.13
C THR A 220 19.48 0.01 0.55
N LEU A 221 19.23 -0.01 1.86
CA LEU A 221 19.07 -1.24 2.64
C LEU A 221 17.88 -2.06 2.13
N GLY A 222 16.71 -1.44 1.98
CA GLY A 222 15.50 -2.10 1.47
C GLY A 222 15.75 -2.79 0.12
N ARG A 223 16.43 -2.09 -0.78
CA ARG A 223 16.81 -2.64 -2.09
C ARG A 223 17.75 -3.84 -1.97
N ARG A 224 18.74 -3.76 -1.09
CA ARG A 224 19.68 -4.84 -0.84
C ARG A 224 19.00 -6.12 -0.36
N VAL A 225 17.92 -5.98 0.45
CA VAL A 225 17.14 -7.11 0.97
C VAL A 225 15.91 -7.44 0.12
N GLY A 226 15.82 -6.89 -1.11
CA GLY A 226 14.80 -7.26 -2.09
C GLY A 226 13.44 -6.59 -1.91
N VAL A 227 13.38 -5.41 -1.29
CA VAL A 227 12.16 -4.58 -1.24
C VAL A 227 11.96 -3.91 -2.60
N THR A 228 10.79 -4.12 -3.19
CA THR A 228 10.39 -3.55 -4.49
C THR A 228 9.10 -2.74 -4.43
N GLY A 229 8.45 -2.70 -3.28
CA GLY A 229 7.20 -1.99 -2.99
C GLY A 229 6.95 -2.03 -1.49
N THR A 230 5.88 -1.39 -1.03
CA THR A 230 5.56 -1.25 0.39
C THR A 230 4.11 -1.63 0.69
N PRO A 231 3.80 -2.09 1.92
CA PRO A 231 4.74 -2.40 2.98
C PRO A 231 5.46 -3.74 2.78
N VAL A 232 6.66 -3.89 3.35
CA VAL A 232 7.34 -5.17 3.47
C VAL A 232 7.81 -5.35 4.90
N PHE A 233 7.51 -6.51 5.48
CA PHE A 233 7.94 -6.89 6.81
C PHE A 233 9.00 -7.99 6.77
N PHE A 234 9.96 -7.87 7.68
CA PHE A 234 10.89 -8.94 8.03
C PHE A 234 10.73 -9.24 9.51
N ALA A 235 10.59 -10.51 9.86
CA ALA A 235 10.61 -11.00 11.23
C ALA A 235 11.94 -11.75 11.45
N ASN A 236 12.75 -11.28 12.38
CA ASN A 236 14.10 -11.82 12.65
C ASN A 236 14.94 -12.02 11.37
N GLY A 237 14.90 -11.02 10.46
CA GLY A 237 15.65 -10.99 9.21
C GLY A 237 15.06 -11.81 8.07
N ARG A 238 13.94 -12.53 8.26
CA ARG A 238 13.27 -13.28 7.20
C ARG A 238 12.01 -12.57 6.74
N LYS A 239 11.83 -12.46 5.43
CA LYS A 239 10.69 -11.76 4.83
C LYS A 239 9.38 -12.48 5.14
N VAL A 240 8.41 -11.71 5.66
CA VAL A 240 7.03 -12.17 5.81
C VAL A 240 6.29 -11.98 4.49
N SER A 241 5.65 -13.02 4.00
CA SER A 241 5.02 -13.01 2.66
C SER A 241 3.70 -12.25 2.58
N ASP A 242 3.13 -11.87 3.73
CA ASP A 242 1.85 -11.17 3.83
C ASP A 242 1.90 -10.18 5.01
N TYR A 243 1.64 -8.91 4.74
CA TYR A 243 1.74 -7.82 5.72
C TYR A 243 0.47 -7.64 6.58
N ARG A 244 -0.59 -8.41 6.31
CA ARG A 244 -1.83 -8.31 7.08
C ARG A 244 -1.62 -8.78 8.52
N ARG A 245 -2.47 -8.31 9.43
CA ARG A 245 -2.38 -8.60 10.86
C ARG A 245 -2.27 -10.10 11.15
N ALA A 246 -3.22 -10.92 10.72
CA ALA A 246 -3.26 -12.33 11.05
C ALA A 246 -2.03 -13.12 10.58
N PRO A 247 -1.51 -12.95 9.35
CA PRO A 247 -0.22 -13.48 8.93
C PRO A 247 0.97 -13.05 9.77
N LEU A 248 1.04 -11.76 10.15
CA LEU A 248 2.11 -11.26 11.02
C LEU A 248 2.03 -11.91 12.41
N GLU A 249 0.83 -11.97 13.01
CA GLU A 249 0.61 -12.64 14.30
C GLU A 249 1.04 -14.11 14.23
N ALA A 250 0.67 -14.84 13.17
CA ALA A 250 1.02 -16.25 13.02
C ALA A 250 2.55 -16.47 12.98
N VAL A 251 3.30 -15.62 12.28
CA VAL A 251 4.77 -15.69 12.25
C VAL A 251 5.36 -15.38 13.62
N VAL A 252 4.87 -14.35 14.30
CA VAL A 252 5.34 -13.99 15.65
C VAL A 252 5.06 -15.12 16.65
N GLU A 253 3.85 -15.69 16.66
CA GLU A 253 3.49 -16.84 17.51
C GLU A 253 4.40 -18.03 17.24
N HIS A 254 4.66 -18.33 15.96
CA HIS A 254 5.55 -19.41 15.57
C HIS A 254 6.97 -19.21 16.12
N ILE A 255 7.58 -18.04 15.93
CA ILE A 255 8.91 -17.74 16.46
C ILE A 255 8.95 -17.86 18.00
N LEU A 256 7.92 -17.36 18.67
CA LEU A 256 7.83 -17.40 20.12
C LEU A 256 7.62 -18.82 20.66
N SER A 257 7.04 -19.73 19.86
CA SER A 257 6.81 -21.13 20.25
C SER A 257 8.05 -22.01 20.09
N GLU A 258 9.02 -21.66 19.25
CA GLU A 258 10.24 -22.42 18.99
C GLU A 258 11.35 -22.20 20.03
N ASN A 259 11.19 -21.20 20.91
CA ASN A 259 12.15 -20.83 21.95
C ASN A 259 11.56 -21.12 23.34
#